data_11292eed0c27e482291df15db3b34bd7
#
_entry.id   11292eed0c27e482291df15db3b34bd7
#
_cell.length_a   1.000
_cell.length_b   1.000
_cell.length_c   1.000
_cell.angle_alpha   90.00
_cell.angle_beta   90.00
_cell.angle_gamma   90.00
#
_symmetry.space_group_name_H-M   'P 1'
#
loop_
_entity.id
_entity.type
_entity.pdbx_description
1 polymer ?
#
loop_
_entity_poly.entity_id
_entity_poly.type
_entity_poly.pdbx_seq_one_letter_code
_entity_poly.pdbx_strand_id
1 'polypeptide(L)'
;MSIEEHKQLVLRWREELWNKRNVDALDEMCAPDYVGHIAGFPELVRGREACKQMFSAWLASFDVRVSPEFLFAEGDLVAVRDSIWAKSVADFQGIPPTGKEGTLTSTDLYRIANGQVKEQWFEADYTGFLQRLGFGAR
;
A
#
# COMPACT_ATOMS: atom_id res chain seq x y z
N MET A 1 -7.09 -5.70 -21.28
CA MET A 1 -7.42 -4.37 -20.72
C MET A 1 -6.57 -3.30 -21.39
N SER A 2 -7.12 -2.12 -21.52
CA SER A 2 -6.39 -0.96 -22.04
C SER A 2 -5.47 -0.37 -20.97
N ILE A 3 -4.57 0.50 -21.40
CA ILE A 3 -3.72 1.29 -20.50
C ILE A 3 -4.59 2.09 -19.52
N GLU A 4 -5.67 2.70 -20.00
CA GLU A 4 -6.58 3.49 -19.17
C GLU A 4 -7.28 2.62 -18.13
N GLU A 5 -7.68 1.42 -18.48
CA GLU A 5 -8.28 0.47 -17.54
C GLU A 5 -7.26 0.01 -16.47
N HIS A 6 -6.00 -0.16 -16.85
CA HIS A 6 -4.92 -0.46 -15.90
C HIS A 6 -4.76 0.67 -14.87
N LYS A 7 -4.77 1.92 -15.35
CA LYS A 7 -4.68 3.09 -14.45
C LYS A 7 -5.87 3.13 -13.49
N GLN A 8 -7.08 2.88 -13.99
CA GLN A 8 -8.28 2.90 -13.15
C GLN A 8 -8.24 1.80 -12.08
N LEU A 9 -7.72 0.63 -12.41
CA LEU A 9 -7.55 -0.44 -11.43
C LEU A 9 -6.63 -0.01 -10.28
N VAL A 10 -5.51 0.63 -10.60
CA VAL A 10 -4.57 1.10 -9.59
C VAL A 10 -5.17 2.22 -8.74
N LEU A 11 -5.89 3.16 -9.35
CA LEU A 11 -6.60 4.20 -8.59
C LEU A 11 -7.64 3.60 -7.66
N ARG A 12 -8.38 2.59 -8.12
CA ARG A 12 -9.37 1.88 -7.31
C ARG A 12 -8.69 1.14 -6.15
N TRP A 13 -7.54 0.51 -6.39
CA TRP A 13 -6.75 -0.14 -5.36
C TRP A 13 -6.41 0.83 -4.22
N ARG A 14 -5.92 2.04 -4.58
CA ARG A 14 -5.58 3.06 -3.60
C ARG A 14 -6.80 3.51 -2.80
N GLU A 15 -7.87 3.82 -3.48
CA GLU A 15 -9.08 4.35 -2.85
C GLU A 15 -9.77 3.33 -1.96
N GLU A 16 -9.98 2.12 -2.45
CA GLU A 16 -10.67 1.07 -1.70
C GLU A 16 -9.90 0.63 -0.46
N LEU A 17 -8.60 0.36 -0.63
CA LEU A 17 -7.82 -0.21 0.47
C LEU A 17 -7.45 0.83 1.52
N TRP A 18 -6.93 1.97 1.09
CA TRP A 18 -6.40 2.96 2.03
C TRP A 18 -7.47 3.93 2.54
N ASN A 19 -8.23 4.54 1.63
CA ASN A 19 -9.17 5.60 2.01
C ASN A 19 -10.50 5.06 2.52
N LYS A 20 -11.00 4.01 1.89
CA LYS A 20 -12.26 3.36 2.33
C LYS A 20 -12.04 2.20 3.30
N ARG A 21 -10.80 1.76 3.48
CA ARG A 21 -10.45 0.66 4.38
C ARG A 21 -11.16 -0.65 4.05
N ASN A 22 -11.46 -0.85 2.77
CA ASN A 22 -12.20 -2.01 2.28
C ASN A 22 -11.24 -3.10 1.79
N VAL A 23 -10.68 -3.86 2.72
CA VAL A 23 -9.71 -4.92 2.41
C VAL A 23 -10.32 -6.04 1.57
N ASP A 24 -11.62 -6.28 1.70
CA ASP A 24 -12.32 -7.31 0.93
C ASP A 24 -12.34 -7.02 -0.57
N ALA A 25 -12.12 -5.77 -0.98
CA ALA A 25 -11.99 -5.45 -2.41
C ALA A 25 -10.82 -6.20 -3.07
N LEU A 26 -9.85 -6.66 -2.29
CA LEU A 26 -8.74 -7.48 -2.81
C LEU A 26 -9.21 -8.80 -3.41
N ASP A 27 -10.34 -9.33 -3.00
CA ASP A 27 -10.89 -10.57 -3.57
C ASP A 27 -11.12 -10.43 -5.07
N GLU A 28 -11.43 -9.22 -5.52
CA GLU A 28 -11.66 -8.92 -6.93
C GLU A 28 -10.42 -8.36 -7.62
N MET A 29 -9.68 -7.48 -6.94
CA MET A 29 -8.58 -6.72 -7.54
C MET A 29 -7.22 -7.40 -7.49
N CYS A 30 -7.01 -8.33 -6.58
CA CYS A 30 -5.71 -8.94 -6.33
C CYS A 30 -5.67 -10.36 -6.90
N ALA A 31 -4.63 -10.68 -7.67
CA ALA A 31 -4.45 -12.02 -8.19
C ALA A 31 -4.21 -13.01 -7.04
N PRO A 32 -4.70 -14.26 -7.17
CA PRO A 32 -4.45 -15.27 -6.13
C PRO A 32 -2.96 -15.52 -5.88
N ASP A 33 -2.13 -15.39 -6.92
CA ASP A 33 -0.68 -15.59 -6.87
C ASP A 33 0.11 -14.28 -6.80
N TYR A 34 -0.49 -13.25 -6.22
CA TYR A 34 0.14 -11.94 -6.01
C TYR A 34 1.50 -12.06 -5.35
N VAL A 35 2.43 -11.19 -5.77
CA VAL A 35 3.74 -11.04 -5.13
C VAL A 35 3.97 -9.56 -4.83
N GLY A 36 4.25 -9.25 -3.56
CA GLY A 36 4.56 -7.89 -3.13
C GLY A 36 6.01 -7.76 -2.68
N HIS A 37 6.70 -6.76 -3.27
CA HIS A 37 8.04 -6.32 -2.84
C HIS A 37 7.81 -5.06 -2.00
N ILE A 38 7.74 -5.22 -0.69
CA ILE A 38 7.25 -4.17 0.21
C ILE A 38 8.38 -3.62 1.05
N ALA A 39 8.62 -2.32 0.96
CA ALA A 39 9.63 -1.65 1.79
C ALA A 39 9.35 -1.91 3.27
N GLY A 40 10.39 -2.24 4.02
CA GLY A 40 10.27 -2.57 5.43
C GLY A 40 9.99 -4.04 5.73
N PHE A 41 9.71 -4.85 4.71
CA PHE A 41 9.49 -6.29 4.87
C PHE A 41 10.72 -7.05 4.39
N PRO A 42 11.30 -7.93 5.21
CA PRO A 42 12.49 -8.68 4.80
C PRO A 42 12.20 -9.73 3.73
N GLU A 43 10.96 -10.21 3.63
CA GLU A 43 10.56 -11.24 2.69
C GLU A 43 9.44 -10.75 1.78
N LEU A 44 9.28 -11.43 0.63
CA LEU A 44 8.19 -11.13 -0.29
C LEU A 44 6.84 -11.49 0.35
N VAL A 45 5.83 -10.66 0.06
CA VAL A 45 4.45 -10.96 0.44
C VAL A 45 3.85 -11.80 -0.68
N ARG A 46 3.52 -13.05 -0.39
CA ARG A 46 3.07 -14.00 -1.41
C ARG A 46 1.63 -14.38 -1.21
N GLY A 47 0.83 -14.16 -2.27
CA GLY A 47 -0.56 -14.55 -2.33
C GLY A 47 -1.52 -13.47 -1.85
N ARG A 48 -2.77 -13.60 -2.32
CA ARG A 48 -3.84 -12.66 -1.99
C ARG A 48 -4.09 -12.59 -0.48
N GLU A 49 -4.08 -13.73 0.19
CA GLU A 49 -4.40 -13.78 1.61
C GLU A 49 -3.34 -13.04 2.44
N ALA A 50 -2.06 -13.23 2.11
CA ALA A 50 -0.98 -12.49 2.77
C ALA A 50 -1.09 -10.99 2.51
N CYS A 51 -1.51 -10.59 1.32
CA CYS A 51 -1.75 -9.20 0.98
C CYS A 51 -2.88 -8.61 1.85
N LYS A 52 -3.97 -9.36 2.02
CA LYS A 52 -5.09 -8.94 2.88
C LYS A 52 -4.64 -8.77 4.33
N GLN A 53 -3.84 -9.69 4.83
CA GLN A 53 -3.32 -9.63 6.20
C GLN A 53 -2.42 -8.41 6.40
N MET A 54 -1.57 -8.12 5.43
CA MET A 54 -0.68 -6.96 5.46
C MET A 54 -1.47 -5.65 5.56
N PHE A 55 -2.45 -5.45 4.67
CA PHE A 55 -3.28 -4.26 4.70
C PHE A 55 -4.09 -4.17 5.98
N SER A 56 -4.65 -5.27 6.44
CA SER A 56 -5.43 -5.32 7.68
C SER A 56 -4.58 -4.89 8.88
N ALA A 57 -3.33 -5.33 8.94
CA ALA A 57 -2.41 -4.98 10.01
C ALA A 57 -2.10 -3.47 10.00
N TRP A 58 -1.79 -2.91 8.82
CA TRP A 58 -1.52 -1.48 8.72
C TRP A 58 -2.73 -0.65 9.09
N LEU A 59 -3.90 -1.01 8.57
CA LEU A 59 -5.14 -0.27 8.83
C LEU A 59 -5.58 -0.38 10.30
N ALA A 60 -5.23 -1.46 10.97
CA ALA A 60 -5.49 -1.60 12.40
C ALA A 60 -4.63 -0.67 13.25
N SER A 61 -3.41 -0.36 12.79
CA SER A 61 -2.44 0.43 13.55
C SER A 61 -2.45 1.92 13.21
N PHE A 62 -2.87 2.26 11.99
CA PHE A 62 -2.79 3.63 11.50
C PHE A 62 -4.10 4.08 10.86
N ASP A 63 -4.44 5.35 11.11
CA ASP A 63 -5.41 6.05 10.27
C ASP A 63 -4.64 6.62 9.08
N VAL A 64 -5.07 6.31 7.86
CA VAL A 64 -4.29 6.57 6.65
C VAL A 64 -5.15 7.27 5.60
N ARG A 65 -4.54 8.23 4.89
CA ARG A 65 -5.12 8.83 3.68
C ARG A 65 -4.05 8.85 2.60
N VAL A 66 -4.41 8.40 1.42
CA VAL A 66 -3.49 8.31 0.28
C VAL A 66 -4.00 9.19 -0.84
N SER A 67 -3.10 10.03 -1.38
CA SER A 67 -3.41 10.91 -2.50
C SER A 67 -2.38 10.71 -3.60
N PRO A 68 -2.78 10.23 -4.79
CA PRO A 68 -1.85 10.11 -5.91
C PRO A 68 -1.40 11.49 -6.40
N GLU A 69 -0.09 11.65 -6.60
CA GLU A 69 0.48 12.87 -7.17
C GLU A 69 0.65 12.73 -8.69
N PHE A 70 1.23 11.61 -9.10
CA PHE A 70 1.46 11.27 -10.51
C PHE A 70 1.07 9.82 -10.73
N LEU A 71 0.54 9.54 -11.92
CA LEU A 71 0.24 8.18 -12.32
C LEU A 71 0.45 8.05 -13.83
N PHE A 72 1.21 7.04 -14.25
CA PHE A 72 1.43 6.76 -15.67
C PHE A 72 1.61 5.27 -15.86
N ALA A 73 1.40 4.82 -17.09
CA ALA A 73 1.41 3.40 -17.40
C ALA A 73 2.00 3.13 -18.77
N GLU A 74 2.64 1.96 -18.90
CA GLU A 74 3.15 1.46 -20.16
C GLU A 74 3.01 -0.07 -20.16
N GLY A 75 2.37 -0.62 -21.18
CA GLY A 75 2.12 -2.06 -21.24
C GLY A 75 1.28 -2.53 -20.07
N ASP A 76 1.77 -3.52 -19.34
CA ASP A 76 1.10 -4.07 -18.16
C ASP A 76 1.56 -3.46 -16.83
N LEU A 77 2.38 -2.40 -16.89
CA LEU A 77 2.94 -1.75 -15.71
C LEU A 77 2.29 -0.39 -15.49
N VAL A 78 1.97 -0.11 -14.24
CA VAL A 78 1.49 1.21 -13.80
C VAL A 78 2.41 1.71 -12.70
N ALA A 79 2.85 2.96 -12.83
CA ALA A 79 3.63 3.64 -11.79
C ALA A 79 2.78 4.72 -11.14
N VAL A 80 2.82 4.79 -9.82
CA VAL A 80 2.12 5.84 -9.08
C VAL A 80 3.02 6.41 -8.00
N ARG A 81 3.07 7.74 -7.94
CA ARG A 81 3.70 8.47 -6.84
C ARG A 81 2.60 8.97 -5.92
N ASP A 82 2.65 8.59 -4.65
CA ASP A 82 1.65 8.97 -3.67
C ASP A 82 2.21 9.88 -2.59
N SER A 83 1.34 10.74 -2.09
CA SER A 83 1.50 11.36 -0.78
C SER A 83 0.63 10.58 0.20
N ILE A 84 1.21 10.16 1.32
CA ILE A 84 0.53 9.36 2.34
C ILE A 84 0.58 10.11 3.66
N TRP A 85 -0.61 10.38 4.23
CA TRP A 85 -0.73 10.85 5.60
C TRP A 85 -1.14 9.69 6.48
N ALA A 86 -0.54 9.60 7.67
CA ALA A 86 -0.93 8.57 8.62
C ALA A 86 -0.81 9.06 10.06
N LYS A 87 -1.63 8.50 10.93
CA LYS A 87 -1.60 8.76 12.36
C LYS A 87 -1.57 7.42 13.09
N SER A 88 -0.69 7.33 14.11
CA SER A 88 -0.61 6.15 14.98
C SER A 88 -1.81 6.11 15.91
N VAL A 89 -2.66 5.09 15.79
CA VAL A 89 -3.92 5.01 16.56
C VAL A 89 -4.06 3.73 17.37
N ALA A 90 -3.24 2.70 17.11
CA ALA A 90 -3.27 1.45 17.84
C ALA A 90 -1.88 0.81 17.83
N ASP A 91 -1.71 -0.28 18.56
CA ASP A 91 -0.43 -0.97 18.66
C ASP A 91 0.14 -1.30 17.27
N PHE A 92 1.43 -1.08 17.11
CA PHE A 92 2.15 -1.44 15.90
C PHE A 92 3.33 -2.32 16.30
N GLN A 93 3.30 -3.59 15.90
CA GLN A 93 4.35 -4.57 16.20
C GLN A 93 4.68 -4.62 17.72
N GLY A 94 3.63 -4.60 18.55
CA GLY A 94 3.78 -4.64 19.99
C GLY A 94 4.12 -3.31 20.66
N ILE A 95 4.26 -2.24 19.88
CA ILE A 95 4.54 -0.91 20.40
C ILE A 95 3.22 -0.13 20.53
N PRO A 96 2.95 0.47 21.72
CA PRO A 96 1.70 1.23 21.92
C PRO A 96 1.57 2.41 20.96
N PRO A 97 0.34 2.87 20.69
CA PRO A 97 0.11 4.00 19.82
C PRO A 97 0.72 5.28 20.37
N THR A 98 1.28 6.10 19.49
CA THR A 98 1.91 7.38 19.87
C THR A 98 0.98 8.57 19.74
N GLY A 99 -0.11 8.43 18.97
CA GLY A 99 -0.99 9.54 18.64
C GLY A 99 -0.41 10.57 17.69
N LYS A 100 0.84 10.37 17.26
CA LYS A 100 1.51 11.29 16.33
C LYS A 100 1.10 11.02 14.90
N GLU A 101 1.17 12.06 14.08
CA GLU A 101 0.86 11.98 12.66
C GLU A 101 2.05 12.47 11.83
N GLY A 102 2.09 12.04 10.58
CA GLY A 102 3.16 12.43 9.66
C GLY A 102 2.80 12.08 8.24
N THR A 103 3.61 12.56 7.31
CA THR A 103 3.44 12.27 5.89
C THR A 103 4.70 11.62 5.35
N LEU A 104 4.51 10.79 4.33
CA LEU A 104 5.61 10.28 3.53
C LEU A 104 5.16 10.24 2.08
N THR A 105 6.13 10.11 1.19
CA THR A 105 5.84 9.86 -0.22
C THR A 105 6.27 8.44 -0.54
N SER A 106 5.56 7.81 -1.47
CA SER A 106 5.94 6.49 -1.96
C SER A 106 5.91 6.48 -3.48
N THR A 107 6.67 5.57 -4.05
CA THR A 107 6.60 5.27 -5.47
C THR A 107 6.30 3.78 -5.59
N ASP A 108 5.16 3.47 -6.17
CA ASP A 108 4.71 2.10 -6.32
C ASP A 108 4.64 1.73 -7.79
N LEU A 109 4.99 0.48 -8.07
CA LEU A 109 4.79 -0.11 -9.39
C LEU A 109 3.82 -1.27 -9.25
N TYR A 110 2.96 -1.41 -10.23
CA TYR A 110 1.98 -2.50 -10.28
C TYR A 110 2.07 -3.19 -11.62
N ARG A 111 2.16 -4.53 -11.59
CA ARG A 111 2.01 -5.34 -12.80
C ARG A 111 0.59 -5.89 -12.82
N ILE A 112 -0.10 -5.65 -13.91
CA ILE A 112 -1.50 -6.05 -14.08
C ILE A 112 -1.56 -7.26 -15.02
N ALA A 113 -2.31 -8.27 -14.63
CA ALA A 113 -2.58 -9.43 -15.47
C ALA A 113 -4.02 -9.89 -15.24
N ASN A 114 -4.74 -10.14 -16.32
CA ASN A 114 -6.14 -10.61 -16.28
C ASN A 114 -7.04 -9.72 -15.42
N GLY A 115 -6.85 -8.40 -15.49
CA GLY A 115 -7.66 -7.45 -14.76
C GLY A 115 -7.39 -7.38 -13.26
N GLN A 116 -6.27 -7.94 -12.81
CA GLN A 116 -5.92 -7.96 -11.38
C GLN A 116 -4.47 -7.53 -11.19
N VAL A 117 -4.16 -7.02 -10.00
CA VAL A 117 -2.77 -6.75 -9.61
C VAL A 117 -2.08 -8.08 -9.31
N LYS A 118 -1.07 -8.39 -10.10
CA LYS A 118 -0.30 -9.62 -9.96
C LYS A 118 0.98 -9.42 -9.18
N GLU A 119 1.60 -8.26 -9.32
CA GLU A 119 2.87 -7.95 -8.65
C GLU A 119 2.91 -6.48 -8.30
N GLN A 120 3.48 -6.17 -7.15
CA GLN A 120 3.57 -4.80 -6.64
C GLN A 120 4.94 -4.55 -6.05
N TRP A 121 5.48 -3.38 -6.32
CA TRP A 121 6.68 -2.85 -5.66
C TRP A 121 6.29 -1.58 -4.92
N PHE A 122 6.60 -1.53 -3.63
CA PHE A 122 6.33 -0.38 -2.78
C PHE A 122 7.65 0.15 -2.23
N GLU A 123 8.02 1.36 -2.63
CA GLU A 123 9.25 2.03 -2.20
C GLU A 123 8.92 3.33 -1.49
N ALA A 124 9.41 3.47 -0.26
CA ALA A 124 9.15 4.64 0.56
C ALA A 124 10.25 4.78 1.61
N ASP A 125 10.37 5.98 2.18
CA ASP A 125 11.21 6.21 3.36
C ASP A 125 10.48 5.70 4.60
N TYR A 126 10.41 4.38 4.72
CA TYR A 126 9.67 3.72 5.78
C TYR A 126 10.26 4.01 7.16
N THR A 127 11.57 3.94 7.30
CA THR A 127 12.26 4.19 8.56
C THR A 127 12.06 5.63 9.03
N GLY A 128 12.24 6.61 8.14
CA GLY A 128 12.02 8.01 8.47
C GLY A 128 10.58 8.30 8.85
N PHE A 129 9.64 7.65 8.17
CA PHE A 129 8.23 7.76 8.51
C PHE A 129 7.93 7.25 9.92
N LEU A 130 8.43 6.07 10.27
CA LEU A 130 8.23 5.52 11.60
C LEU A 130 8.83 6.43 12.68
N GLN A 131 9.98 7.02 12.43
CA GLN A 131 10.60 7.98 13.35
C GLN A 131 9.71 9.20 13.55
N ARG A 132 9.13 9.75 12.47
CA ARG A 132 8.22 10.89 12.56
C ARG A 132 6.95 10.56 13.36
N LEU A 133 6.52 9.31 13.34
CA LEU A 133 5.38 8.86 14.16
C LEU A 133 5.76 8.48 15.58
N GLY A 134 7.03 8.63 15.95
CA GLY A 134 7.50 8.33 17.30
C GLY A 134 7.91 6.89 17.52
N PHE A 135 7.94 6.07 16.45
CA PHE A 135 8.49 4.72 16.49
C PHE A 135 9.94 4.75 16.02
N GLY A 136 10.66 3.71 16.29
CA GLY A 136 11.88 3.49 15.58
C GLY A 136 13.13 3.66 16.40
N ALA A 137 14.23 3.70 15.66
CA ALA A 137 15.55 3.70 16.23
C ALA A 137 15.82 4.97 17.03
N ARG A 138 16.51 4.80 18.09
CA ARG A 138 17.04 5.89 18.91
C ARG A 138 18.48 6.17 18.47
#